data_8e15877562e5f3d8b2fe2087a4cd99a2
#
_entry.id   8e15877562e5f3d8b2fe2087a4cd99a2
#
_cell.length_a   1.000
_cell.length_b   1.000
_cell.length_c   1.000
_cell.angle_alpha   90.00
_cell.angle_beta   90.00
_cell.angle_gamma   90.00
#
_symmetry.space_group_name_H-M   'P 1'
#
loop_
_entity.id
_entity.type
_entity.pdbx_description
1 polymer ?
#
loop_
_entity_poly.entity_id
_entity_poly.type
_entity_poly.pdbx_seq_one_letter_code
_entity_poly.pdbx_strand_id
1 'polypeptide(L)'
;MFHKILIANRGEIAVRVIRTCREMGIRTVVAHSTADKDSLAVRLADESICIGPAESRGSYLNIPSIISAASITDSEAIHPGYGLLSENAAFAEICRACGITFIGPSPEAIRLMGDKAQAREMAKAAGAPVVPGSEGPLSGVDDAQDLADRVGYPVMLKAAAGGGGRGMRIVRARDELPRAFATCQAEAQKAFSSSELYLEKFIDEARHVEVQVMGDKNGIRVHMGERDCSVQRRHQKLLEESPAPSITAETRAGLARAALAVANAVNYVSAGTVEFLVARDGGFYFIEMNTRIQVEHPVTELITGLDLVREQIRVATGESLGYKQEAVRFSGHALECRVNAEDPDTFVPSPGRVTTWMPPGGRNVRVDSHLFSGYVVPPHYDSLIAKIIVHGTDRADAIARMQRALAETVVEGVKTTIPYHQKLLSDPAFVSGEFTLPRLEHAL
;
A
#
# COMPACT_ATOMS: atom_id res chain seq x y z
N MET A 1 -16.89 -16.43 -15.69
CA MET A 1 -16.68 -14.97 -15.63
C MET A 1 -17.89 -14.37 -14.93
N PHE A 2 -17.71 -13.36 -14.04
CA PHE A 2 -18.82 -12.67 -13.37
C PHE A 2 -19.63 -11.83 -14.37
N HIS A 3 -20.93 -11.70 -14.14
CA HIS A 3 -21.79 -10.78 -14.89
C HIS A 3 -21.88 -9.41 -14.22
N LYS A 4 -21.83 -9.36 -12.88
CA LYS A 4 -21.97 -8.12 -12.13
C LYS A 4 -21.09 -8.13 -10.86
N ILE A 5 -20.33 -7.05 -10.65
CA ILE A 5 -19.45 -6.86 -9.50
C ILE A 5 -19.87 -5.60 -8.75
N LEU A 6 -20.00 -5.72 -7.41
CA LEU A 6 -20.13 -4.56 -6.53
C LEU A 6 -18.73 -4.06 -6.15
N ILE A 7 -18.50 -2.76 -6.28
CA ILE A 7 -17.25 -2.08 -5.89
C ILE A 7 -17.47 -1.45 -4.52
N ALA A 8 -16.88 -2.07 -3.49
CA ALA A 8 -16.98 -1.63 -2.10
C ALA A 8 -15.84 -0.66 -1.74
N ASN A 9 -15.63 0.35 -2.56
CA ASN A 9 -14.61 1.36 -2.38
C ASN A 9 -15.01 2.67 -3.07
N ARG A 10 -14.17 3.70 -2.92
CA ARG A 10 -14.38 5.06 -3.43
C ARG A 10 -13.14 5.61 -4.12
N GLY A 11 -13.26 6.84 -4.60
CA GLY A 11 -12.10 7.57 -5.14
C GLY A 11 -11.56 6.97 -6.44
N GLU A 12 -10.26 7.10 -6.65
CA GLU A 12 -9.62 6.70 -7.90
C GLU A 12 -9.66 5.17 -8.10
N ILE A 13 -9.56 4.39 -7.01
CA ILE A 13 -9.56 2.93 -7.12
C ILE A 13 -10.93 2.39 -7.55
N ALA A 14 -12.03 3.01 -7.13
CA ALA A 14 -13.34 2.64 -7.62
C ALA A 14 -13.45 2.88 -9.14
N VAL A 15 -12.97 4.03 -9.63
CA VAL A 15 -12.89 4.34 -11.06
C VAL A 15 -11.99 3.35 -11.80
N ARG A 16 -10.84 2.99 -11.21
CA ARG A 16 -9.89 2.01 -11.77
C ARG A 16 -10.55 0.65 -11.98
N VAL A 17 -11.26 0.16 -10.97
CA VAL A 17 -11.96 -1.14 -11.04
C VAL A 17 -13.10 -1.09 -12.08
N ILE A 18 -13.89 -0.01 -12.11
CA ILE A 18 -14.96 0.17 -13.11
C ILE A 18 -14.41 0.06 -14.54
N ARG A 19 -13.28 0.72 -14.82
CA ARG A 19 -12.65 0.69 -16.16
C ARG A 19 -12.28 -0.72 -16.58
N THR A 20 -11.63 -1.49 -15.70
CA THR A 20 -11.30 -2.90 -15.97
C THR A 20 -12.54 -3.75 -16.15
N CYS A 21 -13.54 -3.62 -15.29
CA CYS A 21 -14.81 -4.38 -15.43
C CYS A 21 -15.47 -4.11 -16.79
N ARG A 22 -15.53 -2.84 -17.24
CA ARG A 22 -16.08 -2.47 -18.55
C ARG A 22 -15.31 -3.10 -19.72
N GLU A 23 -13.98 -3.10 -19.66
CA GLU A 23 -13.13 -3.75 -20.67
C GLU A 23 -13.29 -5.28 -20.68
N MET A 24 -13.70 -5.86 -19.56
CA MET A 24 -14.02 -7.29 -19.43
C MET A 24 -15.49 -7.62 -19.76
N GLY A 25 -16.34 -6.63 -20.08
CA GLY A 25 -17.77 -6.83 -20.33
C GLY A 25 -18.56 -7.14 -19.06
N ILE A 26 -18.08 -6.75 -17.88
CA ILE A 26 -18.70 -7.00 -16.57
C ILE A 26 -19.43 -5.73 -16.13
N ARG A 27 -20.71 -5.86 -15.73
CA ARG A 27 -21.48 -4.76 -15.15
C ARG A 27 -20.98 -4.40 -13.76
N THR A 28 -21.13 -3.14 -13.40
CA THR A 28 -20.62 -2.59 -12.14
C THR A 28 -21.70 -1.95 -11.31
N VAL A 29 -21.66 -2.20 -10.01
CA VAL A 29 -22.43 -1.47 -9.00
C VAL A 29 -21.44 -0.75 -8.09
N VAL A 30 -21.56 0.55 -7.91
CA VAL A 30 -20.75 1.31 -6.95
C VAL A 30 -21.51 1.53 -5.66
N ALA A 31 -20.97 1.06 -4.55
CA ALA A 31 -21.43 1.42 -3.22
C ALA A 31 -20.88 2.81 -2.86
N HIS A 32 -21.74 3.74 -2.44
CA HIS A 32 -21.31 5.09 -2.10
C HIS A 32 -21.98 5.62 -0.83
N SER A 33 -21.28 6.49 -0.10
CA SER A 33 -21.89 7.27 0.98
C SER A 33 -22.68 8.45 0.43
N THR A 34 -23.44 9.14 1.30
CA THR A 34 -24.12 10.38 0.92
C THR A 34 -23.17 11.48 0.43
N ALA A 35 -21.91 11.49 0.89
CA ALA A 35 -20.90 12.47 0.46
C ALA A 35 -20.38 12.20 -0.96
N ASP A 36 -20.37 10.94 -1.40
CA ASP A 36 -19.86 10.53 -2.71
C ASP A 36 -20.93 10.34 -3.77
N LYS A 37 -22.19 10.75 -3.53
CA LYS A 37 -23.33 10.57 -4.46
C LYS A 37 -23.11 11.14 -5.86
N ASP A 38 -22.29 12.19 -5.96
CA ASP A 38 -21.99 12.89 -7.22
C ASP A 38 -20.60 12.55 -7.76
N SER A 39 -19.92 11.54 -7.17
CA SER A 39 -18.55 11.15 -7.54
C SER A 39 -18.46 10.61 -8.97
N LEU A 40 -17.25 10.65 -9.54
CA LEU A 40 -16.99 10.10 -10.87
C LEU A 40 -17.29 8.60 -10.95
N ALA A 41 -17.03 7.85 -9.88
CA ALA A 41 -17.34 6.43 -9.83
C ALA A 41 -18.83 6.16 -9.98
N VAL A 42 -19.70 6.93 -9.29
CA VAL A 42 -21.17 6.86 -9.43
C VAL A 42 -21.63 7.18 -10.86
N ARG A 43 -21.01 8.17 -11.50
CA ARG A 43 -21.34 8.54 -12.89
C ARG A 43 -20.89 7.50 -13.92
N LEU A 44 -19.85 6.76 -13.62
CA LEU A 44 -19.29 5.77 -14.55
C LEU A 44 -19.89 4.37 -14.36
N ALA A 45 -20.31 3.98 -13.18
CA ALA A 45 -20.89 2.66 -12.93
C ALA A 45 -22.22 2.47 -13.66
N ASP A 46 -22.58 1.21 -13.93
CA ASP A 46 -23.88 0.86 -14.52
C ASP A 46 -25.02 1.09 -13.52
N GLU A 47 -24.73 0.82 -12.24
CA GLU A 47 -25.65 1.03 -11.12
C GLU A 47 -24.89 1.64 -9.93
N SER A 48 -25.59 2.32 -9.05
CA SER A 48 -25.03 2.82 -7.80
C SER A 48 -26.02 2.69 -6.65
N ILE A 49 -25.52 2.47 -5.45
CA ILE A 49 -26.34 2.30 -4.26
C ILE A 49 -25.75 3.05 -3.07
N CYS A 50 -26.58 3.86 -2.40
CA CYS A 50 -26.17 4.56 -1.19
C CYS A 50 -26.16 3.58 -0.01
N ILE A 51 -25.00 3.46 0.67
CA ILE A 51 -24.78 2.53 1.78
C ILE A 51 -24.76 3.21 3.15
N GLY A 52 -24.96 4.53 3.22
CA GLY A 52 -25.03 5.24 4.50
C GLY A 52 -24.50 6.67 4.45
N PRO A 53 -24.29 7.29 5.64
CA PRO A 53 -23.83 8.68 5.78
C PRO A 53 -22.38 8.86 5.33
N ALA A 54 -21.90 10.12 5.41
CA ALA A 54 -20.53 10.48 5.02
C ALA A 54 -19.45 9.77 5.85
N GLU A 55 -19.69 9.52 7.12
CA GLU A 55 -18.74 8.85 8.01
C GLU A 55 -18.53 7.40 7.60
N SER A 56 -17.27 7.00 7.43
CA SER A 56 -16.90 5.65 6.96
C SER A 56 -17.45 4.53 7.83
N ARG A 57 -17.57 4.73 9.15
CA ARG A 57 -18.14 3.72 10.07
C ARG A 57 -19.61 3.42 9.79
N GLY A 58 -20.37 4.42 9.32
CA GLY A 58 -21.78 4.28 8.98
C GLY A 58 -22.03 3.84 7.53
N SER A 59 -20.98 3.77 6.71
CA SER A 59 -21.08 3.48 5.28
C SER A 59 -20.04 2.45 4.82
N TYR A 60 -18.85 2.88 4.37
CA TYR A 60 -17.83 2.01 3.77
C TYR A 60 -17.24 0.95 4.72
N LEU A 61 -17.33 1.14 6.04
CA LEU A 61 -16.94 0.15 7.05
C LEU A 61 -18.14 -0.61 7.63
N ASN A 62 -19.34 -0.38 7.11
CA ASN A 62 -20.57 -1.07 7.56
C ASN A 62 -20.78 -2.33 6.71
N ILE A 63 -20.28 -3.46 7.20
CA ILE A 63 -20.40 -4.75 6.52
C ILE A 63 -21.85 -5.10 6.17
N PRO A 64 -22.84 -5.02 7.08
CA PRO A 64 -24.24 -5.30 6.75
C PRO A 64 -24.77 -4.47 5.57
N SER A 65 -24.45 -3.17 5.52
CA SER A 65 -24.90 -2.30 4.41
C SER A 65 -24.29 -2.72 3.07
N ILE A 66 -23.02 -3.11 3.04
CA ILE A 66 -22.33 -3.54 1.82
C ILE A 66 -22.88 -4.89 1.33
N ILE A 67 -23.07 -5.85 2.24
CA ILE A 67 -23.65 -7.16 1.89
C ILE A 67 -25.09 -7.01 1.39
N SER A 68 -25.90 -6.18 2.06
CA SER A 68 -27.27 -5.87 1.59
C SER A 68 -27.27 -5.23 0.21
N ALA A 69 -26.34 -4.29 -0.04
CA ALA A 69 -26.16 -3.66 -1.34
C ALA A 69 -25.84 -4.69 -2.44
N ALA A 70 -24.93 -5.62 -2.17
CA ALA A 70 -24.58 -6.69 -3.11
C ALA A 70 -25.77 -7.61 -3.38
N SER A 71 -26.53 -7.97 -2.35
CA SER A 71 -27.70 -8.84 -2.48
C SER A 71 -28.86 -8.16 -3.25
N ILE A 72 -29.16 -6.89 -2.95
CA ILE A 72 -30.24 -6.14 -3.61
C ILE A 72 -29.94 -5.91 -5.10
N THR A 73 -28.66 -5.78 -5.45
CA THR A 73 -28.23 -5.54 -6.83
C THR A 73 -27.87 -6.81 -7.59
N ASP A 74 -28.08 -7.98 -7.01
CA ASP A 74 -27.71 -9.29 -7.60
C ASP A 74 -26.23 -9.33 -8.03
N SER A 75 -25.33 -8.75 -7.22
CA SER A 75 -23.89 -8.77 -7.49
C SER A 75 -23.28 -10.10 -7.08
N GLU A 76 -22.59 -10.78 -8.00
CA GLU A 76 -21.98 -12.11 -7.77
C GLU A 76 -20.68 -12.03 -6.99
N ALA A 77 -20.02 -10.88 -7.06
CA ALA A 77 -18.73 -10.64 -6.39
C ALA A 77 -18.61 -9.22 -5.87
N ILE A 78 -17.72 -9.04 -4.89
CA ILE A 78 -17.35 -7.74 -4.34
C ILE A 78 -15.86 -7.50 -4.56
N HIS A 79 -15.52 -6.36 -5.19
CA HIS A 79 -14.14 -5.88 -5.26
C HIS A 79 -13.91 -4.85 -4.15
N PRO A 80 -13.07 -5.12 -3.15
CA PRO A 80 -12.88 -4.23 -2.00
C PRO A 80 -11.87 -3.09 -2.28
N GLY A 81 -11.14 -3.13 -3.40
CA GLY A 81 -10.04 -2.20 -3.67
C GLY A 81 -8.92 -2.31 -2.65
N TYR A 82 -8.50 -1.18 -2.08
CA TYR A 82 -7.55 -1.09 -0.97
C TYR A 82 -8.10 -0.24 0.18
N GLY A 83 -7.50 -0.36 1.39
CA GLY A 83 -8.01 0.29 2.60
C GLY A 83 -9.41 -0.21 2.97
N LEU A 84 -10.15 0.54 3.78
CA LEU A 84 -11.51 0.21 4.20
C LEU A 84 -11.65 -1.25 4.67
N LEU A 85 -12.41 -2.08 3.98
CA LEU A 85 -12.65 -3.49 4.33
C LEU A 85 -11.78 -4.48 3.55
N SER A 86 -10.83 -4.03 2.74
CA SER A 86 -10.02 -4.91 1.87
C SER A 86 -9.17 -5.93 2.62
N GLU A 87 -8.77 -5.62 3.86
CA GLU A 87 -8.00 -6.50 4.74
C GLU A 87 -8.81 -6.96 5.96
N ASN A 88 -10.13 -6.96 5.84
CA ASN A 88 -11.02 -7.41 6.91
C ASN A 88 -11.41 -8.89 6.71
N ALA A 89 -10.82 -9.78 7.50
CA ALA A 89 -11.06 -11.23 7.41
C ALA A 89 -12.54 -11.59 7.67
N ALA A 90 -13.20 -10.90 8.62
CA ALA A 90 -14.62 -11.14 8.91
C ALA A 90 -15.52 -10.75 7.73
N PHE A 91 -15.20 -9.66 7.03
CA PHE A 91 -15.93 -9.28 5.82
C PHE A 91 -15.78 -10.32 4.71
N ALA A 92 -14.56 -10.79 4.44
CA ALA A 92 -14.33 -11.83 3.45
C ALA A 92 -15.05 -13.15 3.81
N GLU A 93 -15.12 -13.50 5.10
CA GLU A 93 -15.84 -14.67 5.60
C GLU A 93 -17.37 -14.53 5.45
N ILE A 94 -17.93 -13.36 5.73
CA ILE A 94 -19.33 -13.05 5.56
C ILE A 94 -19.71 -13.08 4.06
N CYS A 95 -18.89 -12.53 3.17
CA CYS A 95 -19.09 -12.65 1.72
C CYS A 95 -19.24 -14.12 1.32
N ARG A 96 -18.29 -14.97 1.75
CA ARG A 96 -18.30 -16.42 1.48
C ARG A 96 -19.57 -17.10 2.02
N ALA A 97 -19.98 -16.76 3.24
CA ALA A 97 -21.19 -17.31 3.87
C ALA A 97 -22.49 -16.89 3.14
N CYS A 98 -22.47 -15.70 2.53
CA CYS A 98 -23.61 -15.19 1.72
C CYS A 98 -23.58 -15.64 0.25
N GLY A 99 -22.63 -16.49 -0.16
CA GLY A 99 -22.48 -16.93 -1.55
C GLY A 99 -21.95 -15.84 -2.49
N ILE A 100 -21.36 -14.77 -1.96
CA ILE A 100 -20.77 -13.66 -2.72
C ILE A 100 -19.26 -13.87 -2.79
N THR A 101 -18.66 -13.80 -3.98
CA THR A 101 -17.22 -13.94 -4.13
C THR A 101 -16.51 -12.66 -3.67
N PHE A 102 -15.67 -12.77 -2.65
CA PHE A 102 -14.70 -11.72 -2.28
C PHE A 102 -13.54 -11.74 -3.26
N ILE A 103 -13.31 -10.66 -4.02
CA ILE A 103 -12.17 -10.54 -4.95
C ILE A 103 -10.93 -10.14 -4.15
N GLY A 104 -10.20 -11.15 -3.68
CA GLY A 104 -9.08 -11.02 -2.78
C GLY A 104 -8.61 -12.38 -2.28
N PRO A 105 -7.71 -12.41 -1.29
CA PRO A 105 -7.25 -13.64 -0.67
C PRO A 105 -8.31 -14.26 0.26
N SER A 106 -8.00 -15.45 0.77
CA SER A 106 -8.88 -16.12 1.72
C SER A 106 -8.94 -15.39 3.08
N PRO A 107 -10.05 -15.51 3.83
CA PRO A 107 -10.15 -14.94 5.18
C PRO A 107 -9.02 -15.41 6.11
N GLU A 108 -8.56 -16.65 5.92
CA GLU A 108 -7.48 -17.26 6.69
C GLU A 108 -6.14 -16.56 6.42
N ALA A 109 -5.83 -16.28 5.15
CA ALA A 109 -4.62 -15.55 4.75
C ALA A 109 -4.66 -14.09 5.26
N ILE A 110 -5.80 -13.42 5.17
CA ILE A 110 -5.98 -12.06 5.70
C ILE A 110 -5.75 -12.05 7.22
N ARG A 111 -6.33 -12.98 7.96
CA ARG A 111 -6.21 -13.06 9.43
C ARG A 111 -4.76 -13.31 9.84
N LEU A 112 -4.10 -14.26 9.18
CA LEU A 112 -2.72 -14.65 9.50
C LEU A 112 -1.74 -13.51 9.22
N MET A 113 -1.85 -12.86 8.07
CA MET A 113 -0.95 -11.76 7.68
C MET A 113 -1.31 -10.43 8.36
N GLY A 114 -2.54 -10.27 8.82
CA GLY A 114 -2.99 -9.10 9.58
C GLY A 114 -2.48 -9.07 11.03
N ASP A 115 -2.09 -10.20 11.59
CA ASP A 115 -1.44 -10.29 12.91
C ASP A 115 0.08 -10.19 12.71
N LYS A 116 0.68 -9.08 13.14
CA LYS A 116 2.11 -8.79 12.92
C LYS A 116 3.04 -9.84 13.54
N ALA A 117 2.69 -10.41 14.69
CA ALA A 117 3.51 -11.42 15.32
C ALA A 117 3.43 -12.75 14.56
N GLN A 118 2.24 -13.18 14.20
CA GLN A 118 2.03 -14.40 13.40
C GLN A 118 2.64 -14.27 12.01
N ALA A 119 2.47 -13.12 11.34
CA ALA A 119 3.05 -12.86 10.03
C ALA A 119 4.59 -12.92 10.05
N ARG A 120 5.22 -12.34 11.10
CA ARG A 120 6.66 -12.39 11.31
C ARG A 120 7.17 -13.82 11.53
N GLU A 121 6.51 -14.59 12.40
CA GLU A 121 6.88 -15.99 12.64
C GLU A 121 6.68 -16.86 11.39
N MET A 122 5.62 -16.64 10.64
CA MET A 122 5.38 -17.30 9.37
C MET A 122 6.46 -16.96 8.33
N ALA A 123 6.83 -15.68 8.21
CA ALA A 123 7.89 -15.24 7.30
C ALA A 123 9.25 -15.87 7.68
N LYS A 124 9.59 -15.89 8.98
CA LYS A 124 10.79 -16.54 9.52
C LYS A 124 10.80 -18.05 9.20
N ALA A 125 9.68 -18.75 9.43
CA ALA A 125 9.53 -20.17 9.12
C ALA A 125 9.63 -20.45 7.61
N ALA A 126 9.16 -19.53 6.77
CA ALA A 126 9.30 -19.60 5.31
C ALA A 126 10.73 -19.27 4.82
N GLY A 127 11.66 -18.90 5.72
CA GLY A 127 13.04 -18.54 5.37
C GLY A 127 13.23 -17.10 4.90
N ALA A 128 12.24 -16.23 5.06
CA ALA A 128 12.41 -14.80 4.82
C ALA A 128 13.16 -14.17 6.00
N PRO A 129 14.20 -13.34 5.75
CA PRO A 129 14.89 -12.64 6.82
C PRO A 129 13.92 -11.72 7.57
N VAL A 130 13.94 -11.75 8.89
CA VAL A 130 13.16 -10.83 9.76
C VAL A 130 14.11 -9.96 10.55
N VAL A 131 13.68 -8.75 10.94
CA VAL A 131 14.52 -7.86 11.75
C VAL A 131 14.93 -8.60 13.04
N PRO A 132 16.23 -8.73 13.36
CA PRO A 132 16.67 -9.36 14.60
C PRO A 132 16.08 -8.65 15.82
N GLY A 133 15.60 -9.39 16.82
CA GLY A 133 14.97 -8.80 17.99
C GLY A 133 14.42 -9.84 18.95
N SER A 134 13.60 -9.38 19.89
CA SER A 134 12.95 -10.26 20.89
C SER A 134 11.93 -11.20 20.26
N GLU A 135 11.87 -12.42 20.73
CA GLU A 135 10.85 -13.42 20.32
C GLU A 135 9.52 -13.25 21.09
N GLY A 136 9.54 -12.43 22.13
CA GLY A 136 8.40 -12.13 22.98
C GLY A 136 8.60 -10.80 23.72
N PRO A 137 7.66 -10.44 24.62
CA PRO A 137 7.85 -9.30 25.50
C PRO A 137 9.11 -9.46 26.35
N LEU A 138 9.84 -8.36 26.52
CA LEU A 138 11.03 -8.31 27.35
C LEU A 138 10.68 -8.50 28.83
N SER A 139 11.43 -9.32 29.54
CA SER A 139 11.23 -9.57 30.98
C SER A 139 11.70 -8.40 31.87
N GLY A 140 12.58 -7.55 31.34
CA GLY A 140 13.12 -6.38 32.04
C GLY A 140 14.25 -5.70 31.29
N VAL A 141 14.87 -4.73 31.95
CA VAL A 141 15.97 -3.93 31.35
C VAL A 141 17.23 -4.77 31.11
N ASP A 142 17.52 -5.74 31.96
CA ASP A 142 18.71 -6.60 31.83
C ASP A 142 18.56 -7.52 30.60
N ASP A 143 17.40 -8.12 30.41
CA ASP A 143 17.06 -8.90 29.21
C ASP A 143 17.16 -8.06 27.94
N ALA A 144 16.68 -6.81 28.01
CA ALA A 144 16.81 -5.86 26.90
C ALA A 144 18.29 -5.53 26.59
N GLN A 145 19.14 -5.37 27.61
CA GLN A 145 20.57 -5.12 27.42
C GLN A 145 21.29 -6.31 26.80
N ASP A 146 21.07 -7.51 27.32
CA ASP A 146 21.65 -8.74 26.80
C ASP A 146 21.26 -8.99 25.35
N LEU A 147 19.99 -8.72 25.00
CA LEU A 147 19.54 -8.83 23.62
C LEU A 147 20.15 -7.75 22.73
N ALA A 148 20.18 -6.50 23.19
CA ALA A 148 20.76 -5.38 22.42
C ALA A 148 22.26 -5.62 22.15
N ASP A 149 23.01 -6.16 23.11
CA ASP A 149 24.42 -6.52 22.93
C ASP A 149 24.60 -7.63 21.88
N ARG A 150 23.68 -8.60 21.82
CA ARG A 150 23.70 -9.67 20.79
C ARG A 150 23.37 -9.19 19.40
N VAL A 151 22.31 -8.36 19.26
CA VAL A 151 21.88 -7.87 17.93
C VAL A 151 22.66 -6.65 17.46
N GLY A 152 23.39 -6.01 18.36
CA GLY A 152 24.20 -4.80 18.12
C GLY A 152 23.36 -3.52 18.05
N TYR A 153 23.90 -2.41 18.56
CA TYR A 153 23.29 -1.08 18.46
C TYR A 153 23.43 -0.51 17.04
N PRO A 154 22.54 0.41 16.61
CA PRO A 154 21.37 0.89 17.32
C PRO A 154 20.23 -0.15 17.38
N VAL A 155 19.39 -0.04 18.43
CA VAL A 155 18.19 -0.85 18.59
C VAL A 155 16.95 0.03 18.80
N MET A 156 15.76 -0.52 18.59
CA MET A 156 14.48 0.14 18.81
C MET A 156 13.69 -0.60 19.88
N LEU A 157 13.30 0.11 20.93
CA LEU A 157 12.30 -0.35 21.88
C LEU A 157 10.90 -0.01 21.34
N LYS A 158 9.96 -0.94 21.44
CA LYS A 158 8.57 -0.79 20.97
C LYS A 158 7.59 -1.28 22.04
N ALA A 159 6.52 -0.54 22.29
CA ALA A 159 5.40 -1.02 23.09
C ALA A 159 4.64 -2.13 22.33
N ALA A 160 4.31 -3.23 23.03
CA ALA A 160 3.58 -4.37 22.46
C ALA A 160 2.21 -3.96 21.87
N ALA A 161 1.48 -3.12 22.59
CA ALA A 161 0.18 -2.59 22.18
C ALA A 161 0.29 -1.30 21.35
N GLY A 162 1.51 -0.86 20.99
CA GLY A 162 1.79 0.39 20.30
C GLY A 162 1.49 0.35 18.81
N GLY A 163 1.13 1.51 18.25
CA GLY A 163 0.93 1.72 16.81
C GLY A 163 1.08 3.18 16.43
N GLY A 164 1.33 3.46 15.15
CA GLY A 164 1.43 4.84 14.66
C GLY A 164 2.60 5.66 15.21
N GLY A 165 3.73 5.01 15.56
CA GLY A 165 4.94 5.70 16.06
C GLY A 165 4.94 6.03 17.54
N ARG A 166 3.88 5.73 18.29
CA ARG A 166 3.82 5.97 19.74
C ARG A 166 4.38 4.78 20.52
N GLY A 167 5.12 5.07 21.60
CA GLY A 167 5.75 4.05 22.43
C GLY A 167 6.95 3.37 21.74
N MET A 168 7.66 4.09 20.86
CA MET A 168 8.88 3.63 20.22
C MET A 168 10.05 4.57 20.54
N ARG A 169 11.23 3.99 20.82
CA ARG A 169 12.47 4.74 21.08
C ARG A 169 13.67 4.06 20.45
N ILE A 170 14.44 4.82 19.70
CA ILE A 170 15.74 4.39 19.20
C ILE A 170 16.77 4.57 20.33
N VAL A 171 17.57 3.55 20.53
CA VAL A 171 18.67 3.50 21.50
C VAL A 171 19.95 3.25 20.71
N ARG A 172 20.89 4.21 20.75
CA ARG A 172 22.09 4.17 19.93
C ARG A 172 23.30 3.59 20.68
N ALA A 173 23.26 3.62 22.01
CA ALA A 173 24.34 3.13 22.85
C ALA A 173 23.79 2.43 24.10
N ARG A 174 24.63 1.54 24.68
CA ARG A 174 24.26 0.69 25.82
C ARG A 174 23.81 1.50 27.05
N ASP A 175 24.47 2.59 27.34
CA ASP A 175 24.21 3.47 28.49
C ASP A 175 22.87 4.21 28.40
N GLU A 176 22.35 4.39 27.20
CA GLU A 176 21.02 5.02 26.96
C GLU A 176 19.87 4.05 27.30
N LEU A 177 20.09 2.74 27.18
CA LEU A 177 19.01 1.72 27.18
C LEU A 177 18.18 1.71 28.46
N PRO A 178 18.76 1.76 29.70
CA PRO A 178 17.96 1.72 30.93
C PRO A 178 16.97 2.89 31.03
N ARG A 179 17.42 4.09 30.67
CA ARG A 179 16.55 5.28 30.69
C ARG A 179 15.47 5.20 29.62
N ALA A 180 15.84 4.77 28.41
CA ALA A 180 14.91 4.61 27.30
C ALA A 180 13.86 3.54 27.62
N PHE A 181 14.24 2.44 28.24
CA PHE A 181 13.35 1.34 28.65
C PHE A 181 12.31 1.84 29.66
N ALA A 182 12.74 2.48 30.75
CA ALA A 182 11.84 3.01 31.78
C ALA A 182 10.86 4.04 31.20
N THR A 183 11.34 4.92 30.32
CA THR A 183 10.49 5.94 29.68
C THR A 183 9.48 5.29 28.74
N CYS A 184 9.92 4.36 27.89
CA CYS A 184 9.05 3.66 26.94
C CYS A 184 7.97 2.85 27.66
N GLN A 185 8.33 2.18 28.76
CA GLN A 185 7.41 1.42 29.60
C GLN A 185 6.32 2.30 30.24
N ALA A 186 6.71 3.47 30.79
CA ALA A 186 5.77 4.42 31.38
C ALA A 186 4.80 5.02 30.32
N GLU A 187 5.31 5.33 29.14
CA GLU A 187 4.50 5.81 28.01
C GLU A 187 3.52 4.75 27.52
N ALA A 188 3.98 3.48 27.40
CA ALA A 188 3.16 2.35 27.00
C ALA A 188 2.04 2.09 27.98
N GLN A 189 2.35 2.07 29.29
CA GLN A 189 1.36 1.91 30.35
C GLN A 189 0.29 3.01 30.31
N LYS A 190 0.71 4.28 30.10
CA LYS A 190 -0.22 5.41 30.05
C LYS A 190 -1.09 5.41 28.80
N ALA A 191 -0.54 5.07 27.65
CA ALA A 191 -1.22 5.17 26.37
C ALA A 191 -2.07 3.93 26.01
N PHE A 192 -1.64 2.74 26.45
CA PHE A 192 -2.19 1.46 26.01
C PHE A 192 -2.61 0.53 27.14
N SER A 193 -2.44 0.94 28.40
CA SER A 193 -2.72 0.11 29.59
C SER A 193 -1.91 -1.20 29.63
N SER A 194 -0.78 -1.25 28.92
CA SER A 194 0.18 -2.36 28.87
C SER A 194 1.59 -1.81 28.97
N SER A 195 2.43 -2.44 29.80
CA SER A 195 3.85 -2.06 29.97
C SER A 195 4.80 -2.97 29.20
N GLU A 196 4.28 -3.91 28.42
CA GLU A 196 5.08 -4.85 27.65
C GLU A 196 5.85 -4.17 26.53
N LEU A 197 7.15 -4.43 26.46
CA LEU A 197 8.05 -3.90 25.45
C LEU A 197 8.70 -5.03 24.66
N TYR A 198 9.00 -4.73 23.40
CA TYR A 198 9.83 -5.52 22.50
C TYR A 198 11.07 -4.72 22.13
N LEU A 199 12.13 -5.41 21.74
CA LEU A 199 13.33 -4.82 21.20
C LEU A 199 13.63 -5.40 19.82
N GLU A 200 13.97 -4.53 18.89
CA GLU A 200 14.41 -4.92 17.55
C GLU A 200 15.67 -4.15 17.15
N LYS A 201 16.47 -4.75 16.27
CA LYS A 201 17.55 -4.03 15.59
C LYS A 201 16.98 -2.83 14.85
N PHE A 202 17.53 -1.65 15.06
CA PHE A 202 17.19 -0.48 14.24
C PHE A 202 18.06 -0.49 12.98
N ILE A 203 17.41 -0.46 11.82
CA ILE A 203 18.08 -0.44 10.53
C ILE A 203 18.19 1.03 10.11
N ASP A 204 19.38 1.60 10.33
CA ASP A 204 19.67 2.97 9.91
C ASP A 204 19.71 3.07 8.37
N GLU A 205 19.32 4.23 7.85
CA GLU A 205 19.38 4.52 6.41
C GLU A 205 18.69 3.45 5.52
N ALA A 206 17.65 2.81 6.06
CA ALA A 206 16.92 1.79 5.30
C ALA A 206 16.10 2.41 4.15
N ARG A 207 15.90 1.59 3.11
CA ARG A 207 14.87 1.80 2.08
C ARG A 207 13.65 0.96 2.39
N HIS A 208 12.49 1.49 2.03
CA HIS A 208 11.25 0.72 2.00
C HIS A 208 11.07 0.15 0.60
N VAL A 209 11.33 -1.12 0.45
CA VAL A 209 11.18 -1.83 -0.83
C VAL A 209 10.15 -2.95 -0.64
N GLU A 210 9.28 -3.09 -1.61
CA GLU A 210 8.21 -4.07 -1.55
C GLU A 210 8.14 -4.89 -2.83
N VAL A 211 7.66 -6.13 -2.75
CA VAL A 211 7.53 -7.04 -3.88
C VAL A 211 6.07 -7.34 -4.15
N GLN A 212 5.62 -7.05 -5.38
CA GLN A 212 4.29 -7.43 -5.84
C GLN A 212 4.24 -8.94 -6.08
N VAL A 213 3.28 -9.60 -5.48
CA VAL A 213 2.98 -11.01 -5.76
C VAL A 213 1.57 -11.17 -6.33
N MET A 214 1.38 -12.20 -7.13
CA MET A 214 0.08 -12.63 -7.63
C MET A 214 -0.01 -14.16 -7.53
N GLY A 215 -1.12 -14.66 -7.00
CA GLY A 215 -1.36 -16.09 -6.86
C GLY A 215 -2.73 -16.51 -7.36
N ASP A 216 -2.84 -17.76 -7.84
CA ASP A 216 -4.11 -18.38 -8.20
C ASP A 216 -4.47 -19.55 -7.28
N LYS A 217 -5.69 -20.07 -7.45
CA LYS A 217 -6.19 -21.21 -6.68
C LYS A 217 -5.56 -22.55 -7.09
N ASN A 218 -4.84 -22.59 -8.22
CA ASN A 218 -4.21 -23.79 -8.77
C ASN A 218 -2.75 -23.96 -8.27
N GLY A 219 -2.29 -23.04 -7.39
CA GLY A 219 -0.96 -23.11 -6.79
C GLY A 219 0.13 -22.36 -7.57
N ILE A 220 -0.21 -21.67 -8.66
CA ILE A 220 0.72 -20.77 -9.35
C ILE A 220 0.85 -19.49 -8.53
N ARG A 221 2.08 -19.14 -8.19
CA ARG A 221 2.42 -17.85 -7.56
C ARG A 221 3.63 -17.27 -8.26
N VAL A 222 3.53 -15.99 -8.61
CA VAL A 222 4.59 -15.23 -9.29
C VAL A 222 4.85 -13.93 -8.58
N HIS A 223 6.08 -13.44 -8.66
CA HIS A 223 6.38 -12.04 -8.33
C HIS A 223 6.36 -11.18 -9.60
N MET A 224 5.97 -9.93 -9.46
CA MET A 224 5.88 -8.97 -10.55
C MET A 224 6.85 -7.79 -10.37
N GLY A 225 8.02 -8.07 -9.78
CA GLY A 225 9.05 -7.09 -9.48
C GLY A 225 8.82 -6.36 -8.15
N GLU A 226 9.78 -5.51 -7.86
CA GLU A 226 9.78 -4.69 -6.65
C GLU A 226 9.50 -3.23 -6.97
N ARG A 227 9.04 -2.51 -5.93
CA ARG A 227 8.85 -1.07 -5.90
C ARG A 227 9.68 -0.46 -4.78
N ASP A 228 10.25 0.70 -5.01
CA ASP A 228 10.80 1.55 -3.94
C ASP A 228 9.72 2.54 -3.49
N CYS A 229 9.41 2.51 -2.22
CA CYS A 229 8.41 3.35 -1.56
C CYS A 229 9.02 4.19 -0.45
N SER A 230 10.31 4.51 -0.55
CA SER A 230 11.05 5.24 0.50
C SER A 230 10.69 6.72 0.59
N VAL A 231 10.08 7.29 -0.46
CA VAL A 231 9.57 8.67 -0.42
C VAL A 231 8.27 8.70 0.38
N GLN A 232 8.40 8.96 1.68
CA GLN A 232 7.29 8.94 2.63
C GLN A 232 7.32 10.16 3.53
N ARG A 233 6.17 10.53 4.06
CA ARG A 233 6.03 11.46 5.15
C ARG A 233 5.15 10.86 6.23
N ARG A 234 5.66 10.73 7.46
CA ARG A 234 4.93 10.11 8.59
C ARG A 234 4.33 8.75 8.23
N HIS A 235 5.11 7.92 7.55
CA HIS A 235 4.72 6.59 7.05
C HIS A 235 3.63 6.60 5.95
N GLN A 236 3.35 7.75 5.34
CA GLN A 236 2.50 7.85 4.15
C GLN A 236 3.37 7.99 2.91
N LYS A 237 3.27 7.04 2.00
CA LYS A 237 3.98 7.03 0.71
C LYS A 237 3.51 8.21 -0.14
N LEU A 238 4.41 8.91 -0.82
CA LEU A 238 4.14 10.09 -1.65
C LEU A 238 4.57 9.89 -3.10
N LEU A 239 5.71 9.21 -3.31
CA LEU A 239 6.23 8.85 -4.61
C LEU A 239 6.74 7.42 -4.57
N GLU A 240 6.43 6.65 -5.59
CA GLU A 240 6.86 5.27 -5.76
C GLU A 240 7.49 5.06 -7.13
N GLU A 241 8.49 4.18 -7.20
CA GLU A 241 9.15 3.83 -8.45
C GLU A 241 9.40 2.33 -8.58
N SER A 242 9.43 1.86 -9.82
CA SER A 242 9.76 0.47 -10.15
C SER A 242 10.55 0.41 -11.46
N PRO A 243 11.65 -0.36 -11.49
CA PRO A 243 12.29 -1.08 -10.38
C PRO A 243 12.93 -0.14 -9.35
N ALA A 244 13.20 -0.66 -8.15
CA ALA A 244 13.90 0.09 -7.10
C ALA A 244 15.30 0.49 -7.55
N PRO A 245 15.69 1.79 -7.45
CA PRO A 245 17.04 2.21 -7.77
C PRO A 245 18.02 1.75 -6.69
N SER A 246 19.30 1.67 -7.03
CA SER A 246 20.42 1.45 -6.08
C SER A 246 20.33 0.16 -5.25
N ILE A 247 19.55 -0.84 -5.66
CA ILE A 247 19.65 -2.20 -5.13
C ILE A 247 20.35 -3.11 -6.12
N THR A 248 21.15 -4.05 -5.60
CA THR A 248 21.90 -4.99 -6.46
C THR A 248 20.97 -6.05 -7.06
N ALA A 249 21.41 -6.68 -8.15
CA ALA A 249 20.69 -7.81 -8.73
C ALA A 249 20.53 -8.97 -7.73
N GLU A 250 21.50 -9.18 -6.85
CA GLU A 250 21.46 -10.19 -5.80
C GLU A 250 20.39 -9.88 -4.75
N THR A 251 20.36 -8.64 -4.24
CA THR A 251 19.32 -8.18 -3.31
C THR A 251 17.94 -8.31 -3.94
N ARG A 252 17.76 -7.88 -5.20
CA ARG A 252 16.50 -8.00 -5.94
C ARG A 252 16.04 -9.46 -6.04
N ALA A 253 16.93 -10.36 -6.41
CA ALA A 253 16.63 -11.79 -6.46
C ALA A 253 16.32 -12.39 -5.07
N GLY A 254 16.98 -11.89 -4.02
CA GLY A 254 16.72 -12.26 -2.63
C GLY A 254 15.32 -11.86 -2.19
N LEU A 255 14.95 -10.60 -2.42
CA LEU A 255 13.62 -10.06 -2.13
C LEU A 255 12.52 -10.86 -2.82
N ALA A 256 12.68 -11.14 -4.12
CA ALA A 256 11.73 -11.91 -4.90
C ALA A 256 11.55 -13.33 -4.34
N ARG A 257 12.65 -14.04 -4.01
CA ARG A 257 12.59 -15.37 -3.40
C ARG A 257 11.88 -15.34 -2.03
N ALA A 258 12.21 -14.37 -1.18
CA ALA A 258 11.59 -14.22 0.14
C ALA A 258 10.09 -13.93 0.03
N ALA A 259 9.69 -13.04 -0.87
CA ALA A 259 8.29 -12.71 -1.10
C ALA A 259 7.48 -13.92 -1.59
N LEU A 260 8.03 -14.70 -2.54
CA LEU A 260 7.39 -15.93 -3.00
C LEU A 260 7.34 -17.00 -1.91
N ALA A 261 8.36 -17.12 -1.07
CA ALA A 261 8.38 -18.05 0.05
C ALA A 261 7.25 -17.74 1.04
N VAL A 262 7.08 -16.46 1.41
CA VAL A 262 5.97 -16.00 2.27
C VAL A 262 4.61 -16.28 1.61
N ALA A 263 4.43 -15.89 0.35
CA ALA A 263 3.17 -16.11 -0.38
C ALA A 263 2.82 -17.60 -0.51
N ASN A 264 3.82 -18.47 -0.72
CA ASN A 264 3.63 -19.92 -0.77
C ASN A 264 3.23 -20.50 0.60
N ALA A 265 3.88 -20.05 1.68
CA ALA A 265 3.60 -20.53 3.04
C ALA A 265 2.15 -20.31 3.48
N VAL A 266 1.51 -19.23 3.00
CA VAL A 266 0.12 -18.90 3.32
C VAL A 266 -0.88 -19.29 2.21
N ASN A 267 -0.45 -20.05 1.21
CA ASN A 267 -1.27 -20.40 0.05
C ASN A 267 -1.97 -19.19 -0.57
N TYR A 268 -1.22 -18.08 -0.74
CA TYR A 268 -1.76 -16.81 -1.15
C TYR A 268 -2.42 -16.85 -2.52
N VAL A 269 -3.57 -16.22 -2.63
CA VAL A 269 -4.37 -16.08 -3.87
C VAL A 269 -4.70 -14.61 -4.06
N SER A 270 -4.76 -14.13 -5.30
CA SER A 270 -4.98 -12.73 -5.67
C SER A 270 -3.70 -11.87 -5.60
N ALA A 271 -3.86 -10.55 -5.79
CA ALA A 271 -2.76 -9.59 -5.66
C ALA A 271 -2.42 -9.34 -4.20
N GLY A 272 -1.14 -9.36 -3.87
CA GLY A 272 -0.61 -9.03 -2.56
C GLY A 272 0.78 -8.41 -2.68
N THR A 273 1.25 -7.81 -1.60
CA THR A 273 2.55 -7.15 -1.57
C THR A 273 3.28 -7.52 -0.29
N VAL A 274 4.52 -7.95 -0.44
CA VAL A 274 5.41 -8.25 0.70
C VAL A 274 6.38 -7.09 0.86
N GLU A 275 6.36 -6.43 2.02
CA GLU A 275 7.15 -5.25 2.33
C GLU A 275 8.41 -5.59 3.10
N PHE A 276 9.53 -4.92 2.75
CA PHE A 276 10.84 -5.13 3.33
C PHE A 276 11.54 -3.81 3.67
N LEU A 277 12.33 -3.80 4.73
CA LEU A 277 13.41 -2.83 4.91
C LEU A 277 14.67 -3.37 4.22
N VAL A 278 15.26 -2.55 3.36
CA VAL A 278 16.54 -2.86 2.71
C VAL A 278 17.61 -1.94 3.28
N ALA A 279 18.61 -2.53 3.92
CA ALA A 279 19.74 -1.82 4.49
C ALA A 279 20.75 -1.41 3.41
N ARG A 280 21.61 -0.46 3.73
CA ARG A 280 22.62 0.08 2.80
C ARG A 280 23.62 -0.98 2.29
N ASP A 281 23.90 -1.99 3.09
CA ASP A 281 24.78 -3.12 2.74
C ASP A 281 24.10 -4.18 1.84
N GLY A 282 22.82 -3.96 1.49
CA GLY A 282 22.00 -4.88 0.69
C GLY A 282 21.29 -5.97 1.49
N GLY A 283 21.49 -6.02 2.82
CA GLY A 283 20.68 -6.85 3.71
C GLY A 283 19.22 -6.38 3.69
N PHE A 284 18.27 -7.32 3.79
CA PHE A 284 16.85 -6.98 3.78
C PHE A 284 16.08 -7.78 4.81
N TYR A 285 14.98 -7.20 5.29
CA TYR A 285 14.18 -7.77 6.38
C TYR A 285 12.69 -7.58 6.11
N PHE A 286 11.93 -8.66 6.27
CA PHE A 286 10.46 -8.64 6.17
C PHE A 286 9.86 -7.68 7.22
N ILE A 287 8.89 -6.88 6.78
CA ILE A 287 8.08 -5.99 7.64
C ILE A 287 6.69 -6.58 7.81
N GLU A 288 5.95 -6.68 6.70
CA GLU A 288 4.57 -7.13 6.66
C GLU A 288 4.17 -7.58 5.25
N MET A 289 2.99 -8.21 5.15
CA MET A 289 2.37 -8.49 3.87
C MET A 289 1.01 -7.84 3.80
N ASN A 290 0.83 -6.96 2.81
CA ASN A 290 -0.47 -6.38 2.50
C ASN A 290 -1.28 -7.35 1.65
N THR A 291 -2.42 -7.80 2.17
CA THR A 291 -3.27 -8.84 1.57
C THR A 291 -4.32 -8.27 0.61
N ARG A 292 -3.90 -7.32 -0.22
CA ARG A 292 -4.72 -6.56 -1.17
C ARG A 292 -3.88 -5.95 -2.28
N ILE A 293 -4.55 -5.36 -3.26
CA ILE A 293 -3.89 -4.44 -4.19
C ILE A 293 -3.44 -3.17 -3.46
N GLN A 294 -2.33 -2.59 -3.87
CA GLN A 294 -1.81 -1.33 -3.30
C GLN A 294 -2.11 -0.12 -4.19
N VAL A 295 -2.02 1.09 -3.61
CA VAL A 295 -2.21 2.36 -4.35
C VAL A 295 -1.24 2.41 -5.53
N GLU A 296 0.01 2.06 -5.31
CA GLU A 296 1.16 2.10 -6.21
C GLU A 296 1.27 0.93 -7.21
N HIS A 297 0.23 0.10 -7.31
CA HIS A 297 0.21 -0.99 -8.30
C HIS A 297 0.46 -0.55 -9.76
N PRO A 298 0.11 0.68 -10.17
CA PRO A 298 0.31 1.13 -11.55
C PRO A 298 1.75 1.11 -12.02
N VAL A 299 2.75 1.36 -11.16
CA VAL A 299 4.17 1.29 -11.58
C VAL A 299 4.57 -0.13 -11.95
N THR A 300 4.06 -1.14 -11.23
CA THR A 300 4.24 -2.55 -11.59
C THR A 300 3.56 -2.89 -12.91
N GLU A 301 2.32 -2.43 -13.12
CA GLU A 301 1.59 -2.64 -14.37
C GLU A 301 2.36 -2.07 -15.58
N LEU A 302 2.95 -0.87 -15.44
CA LEU A 302 3.68 -0.24 -16.54
C LEU A 302 4.98 -0.96 -16.90
N ILE A 303 5.72 -1.50 -15.93
CA ILE A 303 6.96 -2.23 -16.23
C ILE A 303 6.73 -3.68 -16.67
N THR A 304 5.57 -4.28 -16.34
CA THR A 304 5.25 -5.67 -16.68
C THR A 304 4.30 -5.82 -17.86
N GLY A 305 3.50 -4.80 -18.14
CA GLY A 305 2.42 -4.86 -19.12
C GLY A 305 1.20 -5.68 -18.65
N LEU A 306 1.15 -6.09 -17.38
CA LEU A 306 0.05 -6.88 -16.81
C LEU A 306 -0.95 -5.95 -16.08
N ASP A 307 -2.25 -6.20 -16.25
CA ASP A 307 -3.33 -5.51 -15.52
C ASP A 307 -3.66 -6.28 -14.24
N LEU A 308 -3.20 -5.78 -13.10
CA LEU A 308 -3.35 -6.46 -11.80
C LEU A 308 -4.82 -6.56 -11.36
N VAL A 309 -5.66 -5.57 -11.67
CA VAL A 309 -7.10 -5.62 -11.35
C VAL A 309 -7.80 -6.68 -12.19
N ARG A 310 -7.46 -6.79 -13.47
CA ARG A 310 -7.95 -7.84 -14.35
C ARG A 310 -7.56 -9.23 -13.84
N GLU A 311 -6.29 -9.41 -13.45
CA GLU A 311 -5.83 -10.68 -12.90
C GLU A 311 -6.54 -11.01 -11.57
N GLN A 312 -6.79 -10.04 -10.68
CA GLN A 312 -7.58 -10.26 -9.48
C GLN A 312 -8.99 -10.80 -9.81
N ILE A 313 -9.68 -10.20 -10.78
CA ILE A 313 -11.02 -10.61 -11.19
C ILE A 313 -10.98 -12.02 -11.81
N ARG A 314 -10.04 -12.31 -12.72
CA ARG A 314 -9.88 -13.62 -13.34
C ARG A 314 -9.62 -14.72 -12.30
N VAL A 315 -8.67 -14.51 -11.42
CA VAL A 315 -8.33 -15.47 -10.36
C VAL A 315 -9.51 -15.72 -9.42
N ALA A 316 -10.30 -14.67 -9.12
CA ALA A 316 -11.49 -14.80 -8.28
C ALA A 316 -12.57 -15.68 -8.92
N THR A 317 -12.69 -15.72 -10.27
CA THR A 317 -13.58 -16.65 -10.96
C THR A 317 -13.10 -18.11 -10.91
N GLY A 318 -11.86 -18.35 -10.46
CA GLY A 318 -11.24 -19.67 -10.45
C GLY A 318 -10.36 -19.96 -11.67
N GLU A 319 -10.17 -18.98 -12.55
CA GLU A 319 -9.25 -19.11 -13.67
C GLU A 319 -7.80 -19.21 -13.17
N SER A 320 -6.98 -19.99 -13.88
CA SER A 320 -5.52 -19.96 -13.67
C SER A 320 -4.94 -18.66 -14.22
N LEU A 321 -3.81 -18.20 -13.63
CA LEU A 321 -3.03 -17.11 -14.21
C LEU A 321 -2.64 -17.40 -15.68
N GLY A 322 -2.42 -18.67 -16.01
CA GLY A 322 -2.10 -19.08 -17.37
C GLY A 322 -0.64 -18.83 -17.78
N TYR A 323 0.17 -18.30 -16.86
CA TYR A 323 1.60 -18.06 -17.04
C TYR A 323 2.39 -18.39 -15.77
N LYS A 324 3.67 -18.68 -15.94
CA LYS A 324 4.63 -18.92 -14.86
C LYS A 324 5.60 -17.74 -14.75
N GLN A 325 6.48 -17.77 -13.74
CA GLN A 325 7.43 -16.70 -13.47
C GLN A 325 8.27 -16.29 -14.68
N GLU A 326 8.70 -17.27 -15.49
CA GLU A 326 9.56 -17.02 -16.64
C GLU A 326 8.88 -16.22 -17.76
N ALA A 327 7.56 -16.14 -17.73
CA ALA A 327 6.78 -15.34 -18.69
C ALA A 327 6.59 -13.90 -18.25
N VAL A 328 6.79 -13.58 -16.97
CA VAL A 328 6.72 -12.20 -16.47
C VAL A 328 7.96 -11.44 -16.99
N ARG A 329 7.73 -10.43 -17.82
CA ARG A 329 8.78 -9.59 -18.40
C ARG A 329 8.80 -8.24 -17.72
N PHE A 330 9.97 -7.64 -17.61
CA PHE A 330 10.17 -6.33 -17.06
C PHE A 330 10.82 -5.43 -18.09
N SER A 331 10.33 -4.19 -18.25
CA SER A 331 10.90 -3.22 -19.20
C SER A 331 10.79 -1.81 -18.69
N GLY A 332 11.86 -1.02 -18.91
CA GLY A 332 11.91 0.38 -18.58
C GLY A 332 11.87 0.68 -17.08
N HIS A 333 11.39 1.87 -16.76
CA HIS A 333 11.27 2.38 -15.39
C HIS A 333 9.99 3.20 -15.26
N ALA A 334 9.24 2.97 -14.20
CA ALA A 334 7.99 3.69 -13.93
C ALA A 334 8.09 4.48 -12.62
N LEU A 335 7.47 5.66 -12.61
CA LEU A 335 7.30 6.53 -11.45
C LEU A 335 5.83 6.83 -11.25
N GLU A 336 5.38 6.85 -10.01
CA GLU A 336 4.05 7.32 -9.60
C GLU A 336 4.22 8.47 -8.60
N CYS A 337 3.52 9.59 -8.81
CA CYS A 337 3.37 10.67 -7.83
C CYS A 337 1.92 10.70 -7.34
N ARG A 338 1.73 10.61 -6.02
CA ARG A 338 0.42 10.78 -5.39
C ARG A 338 0.09 12.26 -5.30
N VAL A 339 -0.97 12.68 -5.98
CA VAL A 339 -1.48 14.04 -5.87
C VAL A 339 -2.55 14.07 -4.79
N ASN A 340 -2.21 14.62 -3.65
CA ASN A 340 -3.12 14.79 -2.51
C ASN A 340 -3.66 16.22 -2.49
N ALA A 341 -4.91 16.38 -2.08
CA ALA A 341 -5.51 17.69 -1.77
C ALA A 341 -4.99 18.19 -0.41
N GLU A 342 -3.74 18.64 -0.39
CA GLU A 342 -3.00 19.08 0.79
C GLU A 342 -2.13 20.29 0.45
N ASP A 343 -1.87 21.11 1.46
CA ASP A 343 -0.89 22.19 1.35
C ASP A 343 0.52 21.60 1.13
N PRO A 344 1.26 22.02 0.10
CA PRO A 344 2.53 21.37 -0.29
C PRO A 344 3.66 21.55 0.72
N ASP A 345 3.57 22.53 1.63
CA ASP A 345 4.61 22.81 2.62
C ASP A 345 4.24 22.24 4.01
N THR A 346 2.98 22.33 4.41
CA THR A 346 2.53 21.89 5.74
C THR A 346 1.84 20.53 5.73
N PHE A 347 1.39 20.08 4.56
CA PHE A 347 0.58 18.86 4.35
C PHE A 347 -0.76 18.87 5.12
N VAL A 348 -1.26 20.04 5.43
CA VAL A 348 -2.60 20.18 5.98
C VAL A 348 -3.62 19.89 4.87
N PRO A 349 -4.62 19.02 5.11
CA PRO A 349 -5.66 18.74 4.13
C PRO A 349 -6.35 20.00 3.62
N SER A 350 -6.61 20.05 2.32
CA SER A 350 -7.27 21.16 1.62
C SER A 350 -8.55 20.68 0.93
N PRO A 351 -9.59 20.27 1.69
CA PRO A 351 -10.88 19.93 1.11
C PRO A 351 -11.52 21.15 0.45
N GLY A 352 -12.33 20.94 -0.58
CA GLY A 352 -12.98 22.06 -1.27
C GLY A 352 -13.37 21.73 -2.71
N ARG A 353 -13.87 22.73 -3.42
CA ARG A 353 -14.29 22.58 -4.82
C ARG A 353 -13.10 22.74 -5.74
N VAL A 354 -12.84 21.72 -6.56
CA VAL A 354 -11.92 21.78 -7.69
C VAL A 354 -12.60 22.57 -8.81
N THR A 355 -12.12 23.78 -9.07
CA THR A 355 -12.68 24.65 -10.12
C THR A 355 -12.17 24.26 -11.49
N THR A 356 -10.88 23.92 -11.57
CA THR A 356 -10.22 23.49 -12.82
C THR A 356 -9.49 22.18 -12.57
N TRP A 357 -9.66 21.23 -13.48
CA TRP A 357 -8.89 20.00 -13.56
C TRP A 357 -8.42 19.78 -14.99
N MET A 358 -7.11 19.89 -15.22
CA MET A 358 -6.48 19.56 -16.50
C MET A 358 -5.41 18.49 -16.23
N PRO A 359 -5.70 17.23 -16.52
CA PRO A 359 -4.72 16.14 -16.37
C PRO A 359 -3.62 16.28 -17.44
N PRO A 360 -2.39 15.83 -17.14
CA PRO A 360 -1.32 15.78 -18.12
C PRO A 360 -1.59 14.70 -19.17
N GLY A 361 -0.96 14.83 -20.33
CA GLY A 361 -1.08 13.87 -21.42
C GLY A 361 0.25 13.46 -22.01
N GLY A 362 0.17 12.86 -23.20
CA GLY A 362 1.32 12.45 -23.99
C GLY A 362 1.73 11.00 -23.81
N ARG A 363 2.77 10.59 -24.57
CA ARG A 363 3.23 9.20 -24.59
C ARG A 363 3.67 8.73 -23.21
N ASN A 364 3.21 7.54 -22.80
CA ASN A 364 3.58 6.89 -21.55
C ASN A 364 3.30 7.74 -20.29
N VAL A 365 2.23 8.52 -20.32
CA VAL A 365 1.64 9.19 -19.17
C VAL A 365 0.28 8.58 -18.91
N ARG A 366 0.06 8.08 -17.70
CA ARG A 366 -1.19 7.56 -17.19
C ARG A 366 -1.64 8.41 -16.02
N VAL A 367 -2.95 8.66 -15.94
CA VAL A 367 -3.57 9.36 -14.81
C VAL A 367 -4.69 8.50 -14.24
N ASP A 368 -4.53 8.07 -13.00
CA ASP A 368 -5.60 7.43 -12.24
C ASP A 368 -6.20 8.46 -11.29
N SER A 369 -7.42 8.89 -11.56
CA SER A 369 -8.08 9.96 -10.80
C SER A 369 -9.59 9.81 -10.82
N HIS A 370 -10.24 10.38 -9.83
CA HIS A 370 -11.68 10.56 -9.75
C HIS A 370 -12.11 12.02 -9.90
N LEU A 371 -11.16 12.91 -10.22
CA LEU A 371 -11.43 14.33 -10.38
C LEU A 371 -12.16 14.67 -11.68
N PHE A 372 -12.95 15.72 -11.62
CA PHE A 372 -13.48 16.49 -12.73
C PHE A 372 -13.70 17.93 -12.28
N SER A 373 -13.72 18.90 -13.21
CA SER A 373 -13.98 20.30 -12.85
C SER A 373 -15.37 20.44 -12.22
N GLY A 374 -15.42 21.03 -11.04
CA GLY A 374 -16.63 21.13 -10.21
C GLY A 374 -16.74 20.07 -9.11
N TYR A 375 -15.89 19.05 -9.08
CA TYR A 375 -15.85 18.06 -7.99
C TYR A 375 -15.57 18.72 -6.66
N VAL A 376 -16.22 18.25 -5.60
CA VAL A 376 -15.96 18.71 -4.23
C VAL A 376 -15.21 17.62 -3.48
N VAL A 377 -13.95 17.90 -3.12
CA VAL A 377 -13.14 17.01 -2.27
C VAL A 377 -13.73 17.03 -0.86
N PRO A 378 -14.29 15.90 -0.39
CA PRO A 378 -14.93 15.86 0.92
C PRO A 378 -13.89 15.78 2.05
N PRO A 379 -14.18 16.37 3.23
CA PRO A 379 -13.25 16.34 4.37
C PRO A 379 -13.29 15.02 5.17
N HIS A 380 -14.09 14.05 4.76
CA HIS A 380 -14.38 12.84 5.52
C HIS A 380 -13.42 11.69 5.21
N TYR A 381 -12.63 11.79 4.15
CA TYR A 381 -11.82 10.68 3.60
C TYR A 381 -10.38 11.13 3.37
N ASP A 382 -9.57 10.18 2.90
CA ASP A 382 -8.20 10.43 2.48
C ASP A 382 -8.13 11.54 1.43
N SER A 383 -7.02 12.30 1.46
CA SER A 383 -6.76 13.45 0.60
C SER A 383 -6.32 13.09 -0.83
N LEU A 384 -6.06 11.83 -1.14
CA LEU A 384 -5.63 11.37 -2.46
C LEU A 384 -6.71 11.67 -3.52
N ILE A 385 -6.36 12.50 -4.50
CA ILE A 385 -7.29 12.92 -5.58
C ILE A 385 -6.88 12.44 -6.96
N ALA A 386 -5.59 12.20 -7.15
CA ALA A 386 -5.06 11.66 -8.41
C ALA A 386 -3.71 10.97 -8.18
N LYS A 387 -3.36 10.07 -9.10
CA LYS A 387 -2.01 9.54 -9.28
C LYS A 387 -1.58 9.90 -10.69
N ILE A 388 -0.38 10.46 -10.82
CA ILE A 388 0.26 10.67 -12.11
C ILE A 388 1.34 9.62 -12.22
N ILE A 389 1.27 8.80 -13.25
CA ILE A 389 2.17 7.67 -13.45
C ILE A 389 2.83 7.82 -14.81
N VAL A 390 4.13 7.61 -14.89
CA VAL A 390 4.89 7.66 -16.12
C VAL A 390 5.74 6.42 -16.31
N HIS A 391 6.05 6.11 -17.56
CA HIS A 391 6.96 5.02 -17.91
C HIS A 391 8.04 5.56 -18.88
N GLY A 392 9.29 5.36 -18.51
CA GLY A 392 10.47 5.71 -19.31
C GLY A 392 11.23 4.47 -19.77
N THR A 393 12.16 4.66 -20.72
CA THR A 393 13.10 3.61 -21.13
C THR A 393 14.10 3.28 -20.03
N ASP A 394 14.38 4.27 -19.19
CA ASP A 394 15.21 4.21 -17.99
C ASP A 394 14.71 5.22 -16.95
N ARG A 395 15.36 5.28 -15.79
CA ARG A 395 14.98 6.17 -14.70
C ARG A 395 15.10 7.65 -15.05
N ALA A 396 16.10 8.05 -15.80
CA ALA A 396 16.30 9.44 -16.20
C ALA A 396 15.17 9.92 -17.15
N ASP A 397 14.79 9.09 -18.14
CA ASP A 397 13.64 9.36 -19.02
C ASP A 397 12.32 9.41 -18.22
N ALA A 398 12.13 8.52 -17.23
CA ALA A 398 10.96 8.54 -16.37
C ALA A 398 10.89 9.82 -15.53
N ILE A 399 12.01 10.26 -14.91
CA ILE A 399 12.08 11.52 -14.14
C ILE A 399 11.76 12.72 -15.02
N ALA A 400 12.39 12.85 -16.19
CA ALA A 400 12.13 13.95 -17.11
C ALA A 400 10.67 14.00 -17.57
N ARG A 401 10.07 12.83 -17.81
CA ARG A 401 8.66 12.70 -18.18
C ARG A 401 7.72 13.10 -17.06
N MET A 402 8.04 12.71 -15.81
CA MET A 402 7.25 13.10 -14.64
C MET A 402 7.33 14.60 -14.39
N GLN A 403 8.52 15.21 -14.49
CA GLN A 403 8.68 16.65 -14.34
C GLN A 403 7.80 17.40 -15.36
N ARG A 404 7.80 16.99 -16.64
CA ARG A 404 6.93 17.56 -17.67
C ARG A 404 5.44 17.33 -17.32
N ALA A 405 5.06 16.12 -16.95
CA ALA A 405 3.67 15.80 -16.62
C ALA A 405 3.14 16.64 -15.47
N LEU A 406 3.94 16.82 -14.40
CA LEU A 406 3.56 17.66 -13.25
C LEU A 406 3.47 19.15 -13.65
N ALA A 407 4.33 19.64 -14.56
CA ALA A 407 4.28 21.02 -15.05
C ALA A 407 3.03 21.32 -15.90
N GLU A 408 2.49 20.30 -16.58
CA GLU A 408 1.27 20.41 -17.38
C GLU A 408 -0.01 20.23 -16.53
N THR A 409 0.10 19.67 -15.32
CA THR A 409 -1.04 19.38 -14.48
C THR A 409 -1.60 20.64 -13.82
N VAL A 410 -2.87 20.92 -14.04
CA VAL A 410 -3.54 22.06 -13.39
C VAL A 410 -4.65 21.57 -12.47
N VAL A 411 -4.56 21.93 -11.20
CA VAL A 411 -5.62 21.75 -10.19
C VAL A 411 -5.84 23.09 -9.51
N GLU A 412 -7.02 23.66 -9.68
CA GLU A 412 -7.38 24.93 -9.02
C GLU A 412 -8.56 24.74 -8.07
N GLY A 413 -8.64 25.59 -7.06
CA GLY A 413 -9.68 25.57 -6.04
C GLY A 413 -9.31 24.83 -4.75
N VAL A 414 -8.29 23.96 -4.82
CA VAL A 414 -7.69 23.28 -3.66
C VAL A 414 -6.16 23.31 -3.78
N LYS A 415 -5.47 23.27 -2.65
CA LYS A 415 -4.01 23.09 -2.64
C LYS A 415 -3.67 21.62 -2.90
N THR A 416 -2.51 21.36 -3.54
CA THR A 416 -2.06 19.99 -3.84
C THR A 416 -0.58 19.78 -3.56
N THR A 417 -0.16 18.52 -3.46
CA THR A 417 1.23 18.10 -3.31
C THR A 417 2.07 18.22 -4.59
N ILE A 418 1.52 18.71 -5.72
CA ILE A 418 2.26 18.87 -6.98
C ILE A 418 3.55 19.69 -6.81
N PRO A 419 3.55 20.87 -6.15
CA PRO A 419 4.78 21.66 -5.95
C PRO A 419 5.85 20.92 -5.15
N TYR A 420 5.45 20.11 -4.18
CA TYR A 420 6.36 19.24 -3.42
C TYR A 420 7.05 18.23 -4.35
N HIS A 421 6.30 17.52 -5.20
CA HIS A 421 6.86 16.57 -6.16
C HIS A 421 7.81 17.22 -7.15
N GLN A 422 7.52 18.44 -7.62
CA GLN A 422 8.40 19.18 -8.53
C GLN A 422 9.75 19.52 -7.87
N LYS A 423 9.74 19.91 -6.59
CA LYS A 423 10.99 20.14 -5.82
C LYS A 423 11.76 18.81 -5.66
N LEU A 424 11.09 17.75 -5.24
CA LEU A 424 11.69 16.44 -5.02
C LEU A 424 12.37 15.88 -6.27
N LEU A 425 11.69 15.92 -7.42
CA LEU A 425 12.22 15.41 -8.68
C LEU A 425 13.42 16.23 -9.24
N SER A 426 13.68 17.39 -8.66
CA SER A 426 14.84 18.23 -8.96
C SER A 426 15.96 18.10 -7.92
N ASP A 427 15.72 17.38 -6.82
CA ASP A 427 16.72 17.16 -5.77
C ASP A 427 17.81 16.21 -6.27
N PRO A 428 19.11 16.60 -6.18
CA PRO A 428 20.23 15.77 -6.64
C PRO A 428 20.27 14.39 -5.96
N ALA A 429 19.89 14.27 -4.68
CA ALA A 429 19.87 13.00 -3.97
C ALA A 429 18.77 12.07 -4.50
N PHE A 430 17.60 12.61 -4.85
CA PHE A 430 16.58 11.83 -5.52
C PHE A 430 17.00 11.43 -6.93
N VAL A 431 17.53 12.38 -7.72
CA VAL A 431 17.95 12.13 -9.10
C VAL A 431 19.05 11.07 -9.18
N SER A 432 20.03 11.08 -8.26
CA SER A 432 21.07 10.04 -8.18
C SER A 432 20.58 8.68 -7.73
N GLY A 433 19.39 8.61 -7.11
CA GLY A 433 18.87 7.38 -6.48
C GLY A 433 19.51 7.06 -5.12
N GLU A 434 20.34 7.93 -4.59
CA GLU A 434 21.05 7.77 -3.30
C GLU A 434 20.28 8.42 -2.15
N PHE A 435 19.02 8.08 -1.98
CA PHE A 435 18.20 8.58 -0.88
C PHE A 435 17.80 7.45 0.07
N THR A 436 17.53 7.82 1.32
CA THR A 436 17.05 6.92 2.38
C THR A 436 15.88 7.57 3.11
N LEU A 437 15.09 6.79 3.83
CA LEU A 437 13.94 7.27 4.60
C LEU A 437 14.26 8.51 5.46
N PRO A 438 15.30 8.51 6.33
CA PRO A 438 15.58 9.66 7.20
C PRO A 438 16.03 10.90 6.42
N ARG A 439 16.77 10.74 5.32
CA ARG A 439 17.30 11.86 4.56
C ARG A 439 16.21 12.66 3.87
N LEU A 440 15.16 12.00 3.39
CA LEU A 440 14.02 12.66 2.76
C LEU A 440 13.12 13.36 3.79
N GLU A 441 12.97 12.82 4.99
CA GLU A 441 12.20 13.46 6.06
C GLU A 441 12.87 14.77 6.57
N HIS A 442 14.19 14.89 6.44
CA HIS A 442 14.94 16.09 6.87
C HIS A 442 15.18 17.11 5.74
N ALA A 443 15.12 16.69 4.48
CA ALA A 443 15.41 17.56 3.34
C ALA A 443 14.17 18.31 2.83
N LEU A 444 13.01 17.99 3.32
CA LEU A 444 11.69 18.46 2.91
C LEU A 444 10.93 19.08 4.09
#